data_1ddc9d344f14c272a785f284a51cb5f7
#
_entry.id   1ddc9d344f14c272a785f284a51cb5f7
#
_cell.length_a   1.000
_cell.length_b   1.000
_cell.length_c   1.000
_cell.angle_alpha   90.00
_cell.angle_beta   90.00
_cell.angle_gamma   90.00
#
_symmetry.space_group_name_H-M   'P 1'
#
loop_
_entity.id
_entity.type
_entity.pdbx_description
1 polymer ?
#
loop_
_entity_poly.entity_id
_entity_poly.type
_entity_poly.pdbx_seq_one_letter_code
_entity_poly.pdbx_strand_id
1 'polypeptide(L)'
;MDPKDKVDHIKNWILNYVNSMPNKAKSLVIGISGGIDSSVSSTLSAMTGLKTIVLSMPIKQKSHQHDLSLKHQKWLVKNFKNVEAHTISLDKLFETFSSTLNKFDNEHGFANSRARLRMTTLYQVAAANKGIVVGTGNKVEDFGVGFYTKYGDGGVDISPIAAVSYTHLTLPTTLVV
;
A
#
# COMPACT_ATOMS: atom_id res chain seq x y z
N MET A 1 -1.77 12.78 22.06
CA MET A 1 -0.47 12.69 21.36
C MET A 1 -0.51 13.65 20.19
N ASP A 2 0.45 14.53 20.10
CA ASP A 2 0.62 15.48 18.98
C ASP A 2 0.76 14.70 17.66
N PRO A 3 0.31 15.23 16.52
CA PRO A 3 0.50 14.63 15.21
C PRO A 3 1.94 14.24 14.89
N LYS A 4 2.91 15.08 15.26
CA LYS A 4 4.33 14.79 15.09
C LYS A 4 4.77 13.57 15.89
N ASP A 5 4.35 13.48 17.15
CA ASP A 5 4.66 12.33 18.00
C ASP A 5 4.08 11.02 17.46
N LYS A 6 2.88 11.08 16.84
CA LYS A 6 2.26 9.91 16.19
C LYS A 6 3.09 9.45 14.99
N VAL A 7 3.55 10.37 14.15
CA VAL A 7 4.40 10.07 12.99
C VAL A 7 5.70 9.41 13.46
N ASP A 8 6.38 10.00 14.45
CA ASP A 8 7.64 9.45 14.98
C ASP A 8 7.42 8.09 15.66
N HIS A 9 6.31 7.91 16.37
CA HIS A 9 5.95 6.64 16.98
C HIS A 9 5.79 5.53 15.92
N ILE A 10 5.00 5.77 14.87
CA ILE A 10 4.74 4.78 13.82
C ILE A 10 6.03 4.47 13.04
N LYS A 11 6.80 5.50 12.66
CA LYS A 11 8.09 5.34 12.01
C LYS A 11 9.04 4.46 12.82
N ASN A 12 9.17 4.73 14.11
CA ASN A 12 10.02 3.96 15.00
C ASN A 12 9.50 2.54 15.22
N TRP A 13 8.17 2.35 15.25
CA TRP A 13 7.57 1.03 15.33
C TRP A 13 7.93 0.18 14.10
N ILE A 14 7.84 0.73 12.87
CA ILE A 14 8.26 0.03 11.64
C ILE A 14 9.74 -0.36 11.73
N LEU A 15 10.61 0.56 12.13
CA LEU A 15 12.06 0.30 12.28
C LEU A 15 12.34 -0.80 13.31
N ASN A 16 11.68 -0.76 14.47
CA ASN A 16 11.83 -1.74 15.51
C ASN A 16 11.36 -3.13 15.07
N TYR A 17 10.22 -3.18 14.35
CA TYR A 17 9.72 -4.43 13.77
C TYR A 17 10.75 -5.05 12.83
N VAL A 18 11.24 -4.30 11.85
CA VAL A 18 12.24 -4.79 10.89
C VAL A 18 13.52 -5.21 11.60
N ASN A 19 13.96 -4.48 12.60
CA ASN A 19 15.18 -4.78 13.37
C ASN A 19 15.03 -6.03 14.27
N SER A 20 13.81 -6.36 14.70
CA SER A 20 13.54 -7.56 15.51
C SER A 20 13.42 -8.84 14.69
N MET A 21 13.32 -8.74 13.37
CA MET A 21 13.22 -9.91 12.50
C MET A 21 14.52 -10.73 12.52
N PRO A 22 14.47 -12.07 12.63
CA PRO A 22 15.66 -12.94 12.54
C PRO A 22 16.45 -12.70 11.25
N ASN A 23 15.74 -12.56 10.13
CA ASN A 23 16.28 -12.14 8.84
C ASN A 23 15.71 -10.78 8.52
N LYS A 24 16.46 -9.73 8.81
CA LYS A 24 16.04 -8.35 8.61
C LYS A 24 15.61 -8.09 7.17
N ALA A 25 14.38 -7.58 7.00
CA ALA A 25 13.91 -7.12 5.71
C ALA A 25 14.80 -5.98 5.19
N LYS A 26 15.11 -6.00 3.89
CA LYS A 26 15.96 -4.99 3.24
C LYS A 26 15.15 -3.92 2.52
N SER A 27 13.85 -4.13 2.37
CA SER A 27 12.94 -3.16 1.76
C SER A 27 11.53 -3.26 2.34
N LEU A 28 10.81 -2.15 2.23
CA LEU A 28 9.39 -2.04 2.48
C LEU A 28 8.69 -1.93 1.12
N VAL A 29 7.70 -2.77 0.85
CA VAL A 29 6.97 -2.78 -0.42
C VAL A 29 5.51 -2.42 -0.18
N ILE A 30 4.99 -1.42 -0.90
CA ILE A 30 3.67 -0.88 -0.64
C ILE A 30 2.93 -0.50 -1.93
N GLY A 31 1.64 -0.79 -1.97
CA GLY A 31 0.75 -0.38 -3.05
C GLY A 31 0.24 1.04 -2.87
N ILE A 32 0.21 1.84 -3.95
CA ILE A 32 -0.36 3.19 -3.95
C ILE A 32 -1.62 3.20 -4.80
N SER A 33 -2.76 3.44 -4.16
CA SER A 33 -4.07 3.52 -4.81
C SER A 33 -4.43 4.93 -5.30
N GLY A 34 -3.78 5.96 -4.78
CA GLY A 34 -4.17 7.37 -4.89
C GLY A 34 -5.09 7.85 -3.75
N GLY A 35 -5.44 6.97 -2.80
CA GLY A 35 -6.15 7.33 -1.57
C GLY A 35 -5.22 7.81 -0.47
N ILE A 36 -5.80 8.44 0.56
CA ILE A 36 -5.06 9.03 1.68
C ILE A 36 -4.29 7.99 2.47
N ASP A 37 -4.86 6.82 2.74
CA ASP A 37 -4.25 5.76 3.55
C ASP A 37 -2.96 5.24 2.92
N SER A 38 -3.01 4.96 1.60
CA SER A 38 -1.81 4.55 0.86
C SER A 38 -0.75 5.65 0.81
N SER A 39 -1.18 6.92 0.77
CA SER A 39 -0.27 8.07 0.78
C SER A 39 0.41 8.24 2.14
N VAL A 40 -0.34 8.11 3.23
CA VAL A 40 0.20 8.17 4.60
C VAL A 40 1.15 7.00 4.86
N SER A 41 0.71 5.76 4.60
CA SER A 41 1.53 4.57 4.86
C SER A 41 2.83 4.57 4.08
N SER A 42 2.80 4.98 2.79
CA SER A 42 4.01 5.05 1.97
C SER A 42 4.95 6.18 2.40
N THR A 43 4.42 7.32 2.84
CA THR A 43 5.22 8.42 3.38
C THR A 43 5.90 8.00 4.69
N LEU A 44 5.16 7.38 5.61
CA LEU A 44 5.72 6.84 6.86
C LEU A 44 6.81 5.81 6.60
N SER A 45 6.59 4.92 5.63
CA SER A 45 7.59 3.94 5.18
C SER A 45 8.86 4.63 4.65
N ALA A 46 8.71 5.64 3.80
CA ALA A 46 9.83 6.41 3.26
C ALA A 46 10.63 7.15 4.34
N MET A 47 9.93 7.70 5.35
CA MET A 47 10.55 8.39 6.49
C MET A 47 11.39 7.49 7.39
N THR A 48 11.26 6.17 7.30
CA THR A 48 12.14 5.23 8.02
C THR A 48 13.58 5.24 7.55
N GLY A 49 13.83 5.71 6.32
CA GLY A 49 15.13 5.62 5.66
C GLY A 49 15.43 4.24 5.05
N LEU A 50 14.61 3.22 5.29
CA LEU A 50 14.73 1.91 4.64
C LEU A 50 14.36 2.03 3.15
N LYS A 51 14.98 1.19 2.29
CA LYS A 51 14.56 1.11 0.89
C LYS A 51 13.04 0.88 0.84
N THR A 52 12.32 1.78 0.20
CA THR A 52 10.86 1.74 0.07
C THR A 52 10.49 1.65 -1.40
N ILE A 53 9.81 0.57 -1.79
CA ILE A 53 9.37 0.33 -3.16
C ILE A 53 7.88 0.57 -3.22
N VAL A 54 7.45 1.55 -4.01
CA VAL A 54 6.06 1.95 -4.14
C VAL A 54 5.50 1.54 -5.50
N LEU A 55 4.38 0.82 -5.50
CA LEU A 55 3.78 0.26 -6.71
C LEU A 55 2.40 0.86 -6.98
N SER A 56 2.22 1.46 -8.15
CA SER A 56 0.90 1.71 -8.75
C SER A 56 0.51 0.52 -9.63
N MET A 57 -0.63 -0.11 -9.35
CA MET A 57 -1.06 -1.34 -10.01
C MET A 57 -2.48 -1.17 -10.57
N PRO A 58 -2.66 -0.41 -11.66
CA PRO A 58 -3.99 -0.18 -12.23
C PRO A 58 -4.58 -1.50 -12.77
N ILE A 59 -5.89 -1.69 -12.51
CA ILE A 59 -6.75 -2.71 -13.12
C ILE A 59 -8.06 -2.03 -13.48
N LYS A 60 -8.25 -1.63 -14.75
CA LYS A 60 -9.43 -0.92 -15.26
C LYS A 60 -9.83 0.27 -14.37
N GLN A 61 -8.83 0.95 -13.84
CA GLN A 61 -9.00 2.04 -12.86
C GLN A 61 -9.42 3.32 -13.56
N LYS A 62 -10.25 4.14 -12.91
CA LYS A 62 -10.62 5.47 -13.41
C LYS A 62 -9.36 6.34 -13.52
N SER A 63 -9.23 7.11 -14.59
CA SER A 63 -8.07 7.97 -14.88
C SER A 63 -7.65 8.85 -13.70
N HIS A 64 -8.61 9.52 -13.06
CA HIS A 64 -8.35 10.42 -11.92
C HIS A 64 -7.61 9.74 -10.73
N GLN A 65 -8.02 8.53 -10.34
CA GLN A 65 -7.35 7.79 -9.25
C GLN A 65 -5.93 7.37 -9.64
N HIS A 66 -5.76 6.97 -10.90
CA HIS A 66 -4.45 6.64 -11.42
C HIS A 66 -3.52 7.86 -11.42
N ASP A 67 -4.03 9.03 -11.85
CA ASP A 67 -3.26 10.28 -11.84
C ASP A 67 -2.82 10.70 -10.44
N LEU A 68 -3.67 10.54 -9.42
CA LEU A 68 -3.31 10.80 -8.03
C LEU A 68 -2.20 9.86 -7.54
N SER A 69 -2.28 8.58 -7.88
CA SER A 69 -1.22 7.63 -7.51
C SER A 69 0.12 7.99 -8.14
N LEU A 70 0.14 8.39 -9.42
CA LEU A 70 1.35 8.82 -10.12
C LEU A 70 1.92 10.13 -9.56
N LYS A 71 1.06 11.11 -9.22
CA LYS A 71 1.50 12.37 -8.59
C LYS A 71 2.16 12.09 -7.25
N HIS A 72 1.58 11.22 -6.44
CA HIS A 72 2.15 10.86 -5.15
C HIS A 72 3.48 10.10 -5.29
N GLN A 73 3.59 9.15 -6.24
CA GLN A 73 4.86 8.49 -6.55
C GLN A 73 5.96 9.48 -6.90
N LYS A 74 5.68 10.43 -7.79
CA LYS A 74 6.64 11.48 -8.18
C LYS A 74 7.06 12.32 -6.98
N TRP A 75 6.11 12.67 -6.12
CA TRP A 75 6.39 13.43 -4.90
C TRP A 75 7.29 12.65 -3.94
N LEU A 76 7.01 11.36 -3.72
CA LEU A 76 7.84 10.50 -2.86
C LEU A 76 9.29 10.40 -3.38
N VAL A 77 9.48 10.10 -4.65
CA VAL A 77 10.82 9.98 -5.26
C VAL A 77 11.57 11.31 -5.21
N LYS A 78 10.88 12.44 -5.37
CA LYS A 78 11.49 13.77 -5.27
C LYS A 78 12.00 14.08 -3.85
N ASN A 79 11.25 13.66 -2.83
CA ASN A 79 11.52 14.06 -1.44
C ASN A 79 12.32 13.03 -0.65
N PHE A 80 12.38 11.76 -1.09
CA PHE A 80 13.02 10.67 -0.36
C PHE A 80 13.96 9.87 -1.27
N LYS A 81 15.25 9.92 -0.99
CA LYS A 81 16.29 9.24 -1.78
C LYS A 81 16.24 7.70 -1.69
N ASN A 82 15.58 7.17 -0.67
CA ASN A 82 15.41 5.74 -0.42
C ASN A 82 14.16 5.16 -1.09
N VAL A 83 13.42 5.95 -1.87
CA VAL A 83 12.18 5.51 -2.55
C VAL A 83 12.45 5.16 -4.00
N GLU A 84 11.93 4.00 -4.40
CA GLU A 84 11.89 3.50 -5.77
C GLU A 84 10.41 3.32 -6.18
N ALA A 85 9.99 3.88 -7.32
CA ALA A 85 8.60 3.86 -7.76
C ALA A 85 8.41 3.12 -9.07
N HIS A 86 7.40 2.25 -9.13
CA HIS A 86 7.04 1.51 -10.34
C HIS A 86 5.54 1.58 -10.60
N THR A 87 5.19 1.57 -11.88
CA THR A 87 3.81 1.38 -12.34
C THR A 87 3.72 0.06 -13.11
N ILE A 88 2.92 -0.87 -12.61
CA ILE A 88 2.73 -2.20 -13.18
C ILE A 88 1.25 -2.35 -13.53
N SER A 89 0.87 -2.18 -14.81
CA SER A 89 -0.50 -2.47 -15.23
C SER A 89 -0.80 -3.96 -15.12
N LEU A 90 -1.86 -4.27 -14.41
CA LEU A 90 -2.38 -5.63 -14.27
C LEU A 90 -3.64 -5.86 -15.15
N ASP A 91 -3.96 -4.94 -16.07
CA ASP A 91 -5.15 -5.01 -16.91
C ASP A 91 -5.19 -6.31 -17.72
N LYS A 92 -4.14 -6.59 -18.48
CA LYS A 92 -4.05 -7.80 -19.30
C LYS A 92 -4.10 -9.08 -18.48
N LEU A 93 -3.46 -9.08 -17.30
CA LEU A 93 -3.50 -10.22 -16.39
C LEU A 93 -4.92 -10.47 -15.88
N PHE A 94 -5.63 -9.41 -15.47
CA PHE A 94 -7.00 -9.51 -15.01
C PHE A 94 -7.97 -9.89 -16.12
N GLU A 95 -7.78 -9.41 -17.34
CA GLU A 95 -8.57 -9.80 -18.52
C GLU A 95 -8.45 -11.29 -18.80
N THR A 96 -7.23 -11.82 -18.80
CA THR A 96 -6.99 -13.26 -18.98
C THR A 96 -7.63 -14.06 -17.85
N PHE A 97 -7.47 -13.63 -16.60
CA PHE A 97 -8.06 -14.27 -15.43
C PHE A 97 -9.60 -14.30 -15.51
N SER A 98 -10.23 -13.18 -15.80
CA SER A 98 -11.69 -13.08 -15.85
C SER A 98 -12.28 -13.85 -17.03
N SER A 99 -11.64 -13.85 -18.19
CA SER A 99 -12.08 -14.63 -19.36
C SER A 99 -11.98 -16.14 -19.14
N THR A 100 -10.95 -16.59 -18.43
CA THR A 100 -10.79 -18.00 -18.04
C THR A 100 -11.91 -18.47 -17.10
N LEU A 101 -12.41 -17.58 -16.24
CA LEU A 101 -13.43 -17.86 -15.25
C LEU A 101 -14.82 -17.33 -15.62
N ASN A 102 -15.09 -17.12 -16.90
CA ASN A 102 -16.36 -16.53 -17.38
C ASN A 102 -17.61 -17.30 -16.97
N LYS A 103 -17.51 -18.63 -16.78
CA LYS A 103 -18.62 -19.45 -16.27
C LYS A 103 -18.96 -19.20 -14.78
N PHE A 104 -18.07 -18.55 -14.05
CA PHE A 104 -18.18 -18.18 -12.63
C PHE A 104 -18.25 -16.67 -12.48
N ASP A 105 -18.83 -15.97 -13.44
CA ASP A 105 -18.92 -14.51 -13.45
C ASP A 105 -19.72 -14.01 -12.23
N ASN A 106 -19.07 -13.16 -11.45
CA ASN A 106 -19.64 -12.48 -10.29
C ASN A 106 -18.84 -11.20 -10.04
N GLU A 107 -19.52 -10.06 -10.12
CA GLU A 107 -18.87 -8.74 -9.99
C GLU A 107 -18.12 -8.57 -8.66
N HIS A 108 -18.74 -8.96 -7.54
CA HIS A 108 -18.12 -8.89 -6.22
C HIS A 108 -16.92 -9.86 -6.11
N GLY A 109 -17.06 -11.08 -6.63
CA GLY A 109 -15.95 -12.04 -6.70
C GLY A 109 -14.77 -11.51 -7.50
N PHE A 110 -15.01 -10.88 -8.64
CA PHE A 110 -13.96 -10.27 -9.46
C PHE A 110 -13.37 -9.00 -8.82
N ALA A 111 -14.16 -8.23 -8.06
CA ALA A 111 -13.63 -7.12 -7.26
C ALA A 111 -12.57 -7.61 -6.25
N ASN A 112 -12.91 -8.66 -5.50
CA ASN A 112 -11.97 -9.31 -4.57
C ASN A 112 -10.76 -9.92 -5.27
N SER A 113 -10.96 -10.49 -6.47
CA SER A 113 -9.84 -11.04 -7.26
C SER A 113 -8.86 -9.97 -7.71
N ARG A 114 -9.31 -8.76 -8.04
CA ARG A 114 -8.43 -7.61 -8.32
C ARG A 114 -7.54 -7.27 -7.11
N ALA A 115 -8.11 -7.25 -5.90
CA ALA A 115 -7.33 -7.00 -4.69
C ALA A 115 -6.27 -8.10 -4.46
N ARG A 116 -6.63 -9.37 -4.68
CA ARG A 116 -5.70 -10.52 -4.54
C ARG A 116 -4.58 -10.50 -5.58
N LEU A 117 -4.87 -10.13 -6.83
CA LEU A 117 -3.83 -9.99 -7.85
C LEU A 117 -2.82 -8.89 -7.51
N ARG A 118 -3.28 -7.76 -6.96
CA ARG A 118 -2.38 -6.72 -6.47
C ARG A 118 -1.52 -7.24 -5.32
N MET A 119 -2.09 -7.98 -4.38
CA MET A 119 -1.35 -8.54 -3.25
C MET A 119 -0.30 -9.55 -3.70
N THR A 120 -0.65 -10.46 -4.61
CA THR A 120 0.32 -11.39 -5.20
C THR A 120 1.49 -10.66 -5.87
N THR A 121 1.21 -9.56 -6.56
CA THR A 121 2.24 -8.72 -7.19
C THR A 121 3.15 -8.05 -6.15
N LEU A 122 2.58 -7.51 -5.06
CA LEU A 122 3.36 -6.93 -3.97
C LEU A 122 4.30 -7.95 -3.33
N TYR A 123 3.81 -9.15 -3.03
CA TYR A 123 4.64 -10.21 -2.46
C TYR A 123 5.72 -10.71 -3.41
N GLN A 124 5.45 -10.78 -4.72
CA GLN A 124 6.48 -11.12 -5.70
C GLN A 124 7.62 -10.09 -5.70
N VAL A 125 7.27 -8.79 -5.67
CA VAL A 125 8.27 -7.72 -5.59
C VAL A 125 9.00 -7.73 -4.25
N ALA A 126 8.30 -7.98 -3.14
CA ALA A 126 8.89 -8.07 -1.81
C ALA A 126 9.91 -9.22 -1.75
N ALA A 127 9.55 -10.41 -2.22
CA ALA A 127 10.45 -11.56 -2.27
C ALA A 127 11.71 -11.27 -3.07
N ALA A 128 11.58 -10.67 -4.26
CA ALA A 128 12.70 -10.31 -5.13
C ALA A 128 13.65 -9.28 -4.48
N ASN A 129 13.15 -8.45 -3.57
CA ASN A 129 13.91 -7.38 -2.90
C ASN A 129 14.23 -7.69 -1.42
N LYS A 130 14.03 -8.92 -0.96
CA LYS A 130 14.21 -9.33 0.45
C LYS A 130 13.43 -8.40 1.40
N GLY A 131 12.22 -8.04 1.00
CA GLY A 131 11.36 -7.08 1.68
C GLY A 131 10.14 -7.70 2.33
N ILE A 132 9.37 -6.83 2.96
CA ILE A 132 8.04 -7.13 3.53
C ILE A 132 6.99 -6.22 2.91
N VAL A 133 5.74 -6.70 2.88
CA VAL A 133 4.59 -5.95 2.36
C VAL A 133 3.98 -5.11 3.48
N VAL A 134 3.85 -3.82 3.21
CA VAL A 134 3.24 -2.84 4.11
C VAL A 134 1.79 -2.59 3.70
N GLY A 135 0.88 -2.82 4.63
CA GLY A 135 -0.54 -2.57 4.46
C GLY A 135 -0.92 -1.09 4.59
N THR A 136 -2.07 -0.78 4.05
CA THR A 136 -2.64 0.57 4.02
C THR A 136 -4.00 0.67 4.73
N GLY A 137 -4.48 -0.43 5.33
CA GLY A 137 -5.74 -0.47 6.05
C GLY A 137 -5.70 0.38 7.32
N ASN A 138 -6.79 1.10 7.58
CA ASN A 138 -6.95 1.91 8.77
C ASN A 138 -7.95 1.27 9.75
N LYS A 139 -8.02 1.81 10.98
CA LYS A 139 -8.86 1.25 12.04
C LYS A 139 -10.34 1.17 11.68
N VAL A 140 -10.86 2.14 10.96
CA VAL A 140 -12.30 2.22 10.66
C VAL A 140 -12.66 1.20 9.58
N GLU A 141 -11.84 1.09 8.52
CA GLU A 141 -12.08 0.16 7.43
C GLU A 141 -11.90 -1.29 7.88
N ASP A 142 -10.77 -1.62 8.49
CA ASP A 142 -10.42 -3.01 8.82
C ASP A 142 -11.20 -3.53 10.04
N PHE A 143 -11.27 -2.76 11.12
CA PHE A 143 -11.82 -3.21 12.40
C PHE A 143 -13.22 -2.65 12.71
N GLY A 144 -13.58 -1.50 12.13
CA GLY A 144 -14.89 -0.91 12.32
C GLY A 144 -15.94 -1.51 11.39
N VAL A 145 -15.68 -1.50 10.10
CA VAL A 145 -16.62 -1.95 9.05
C VAL A 145 -16.27 -3.35 8.53
N GLY A 146 -15.03 -3.80 8.68
CA GLY A 146 -14.55 -5.06 8.11
C GLY A 146 -14.44 -5.01 6.58
N PHE A 147 -14.18 -3.85 6.03
CA PHE A 147 -14.09 -3.63 4.59
C PHE A 147 -12.69 -3.92 4.07
N TYR A 148 -12.36 -5.19 3.94
CA TYR A 148 -11.11 -5.67 3.35
C TYR A 148 -11.33 -7.00 2.63
N THR A 149 -10.46 -7.32 1.70
CA THR A 149 -10.43 -8.60 1.00
C THR A 149 -9.45 -9.55 1.68
N LYS A 150 -9.95 -10.68 2.18
CA LYS A 150 -9.11 -11.76 2.72
C LYS A 150 -8.13 -12.25 1.64
N TYR A 151 -6.83 -12.30 1.99
CA TYR A 151 -5.73 -12.59 1.07
C TYR A 151 -5.52 -11.56 -0.05
N GLY A 152 -6.22 -10.42 0.01
CA GLY A 152 -6.00 -9.24 -0.80
C GLY A 152 -5.35 -8.15 0.06
N ASP A 153 -5.98 -6.97 0.10
CA ASP A 153 -5.54 -5.83 0.90
C ASP A 153 -5.43 -6.11 2.41
N GLY A 154 -6.18 -7.10 2.94
CA GLY A 154 -6.02 -7.60 4.31
C GLY A 154 -4.87 -8.59 4.52
N GLY A 155 -4.19 -9.03 3.47
CA GLY A 155 -3.10 -10.01 3.55
C GLY A 155 -1.71 -9.36 3.48
N VAL A 156 -1.29 -8.67 4.54
CA VAL A 156 -0.03 -7.90 4.59
C VAL A 156 0.86 -8.38 5.75
N ASP A 157 2.16 -8.04 5.71
CA ASP A 157 3.09 -8.40 6.78
C ASP A 157 2.98 -7.46 7.98
N ILE A 158 2.80 -6.16 7.72
CA ILE A 158 2.59 -5.13 8.76
C ILE A 158 1.52 -4.12 8.34
N SER A 159 0.79 -3.60 9.32
CA SER A 159 -0.27 -2.60 9.13
C SER A 159 -0.02 -1.37 10.00
N PRO A 160 0.84 -0.44 9.59
CA PRO A 160 1.34 0.65 10.43
C PRO A 160 0.26 1.66 10.86
N ILE A 161 -0.83 1.78 10.11
CA ILE A 161 -1.94 2.68 10.42
C ILE A 161 -3.23 1.96 10.89
N ALA A 162 -3.17 0.65 11.16
CA ALA A 162 -4.33 -0.14 11.58
C ALA A 162 -5.01 0.38 12.87
N ALA A 163 -4.29 1.09 13.74
CA ALA A 163 -4.84 1.70 14.94
C ALA A 163 -5.26 3.18 14.75
N VAL A 164 -5.08 3.74 13.53
CA VAL A 164 -5.34 5.15 13.23
C VAL A 164 -6.76 5.30 12.68
N SER A 165 -7.55 6.19 13.29
CA SER A 165 -8.89 6.53 12.80
C SER A 165 -8.82 7.66 11.77
N TYR A 166 -9.79 7.72 10.86
CA TYR A 166 -9.91 8.74 9.81
C TYR A 166 -9.79 10.18 10.31
N THR A 167 -10.31 10.46 11.50
CA THR A 167 -10.22 11.78 12.14
C THR A 167 -8.79 12.22 12.48
N HIS A 168 -7.83 11.32 12.38
CA HIS A 168 -6.42 11.59 12.65
C HIS A 168 -5.54 11.57 11.38
N LEU A 169 -6.11 11.23 10.22
CA LEU A 169 -5.42 11.16 8.93
C LEU A 169 -5.43 12.51 8.17
N THR A 170 -5.56 13.63 8.87
CA THR A 170 -5.36 14.93 8.23
C THR A 170 -3.87 15.11 7.94
N LEU A 171 -3.48 14.84 6.68
CA LEU A 171 -2.20 15.33 6.20
C LEU A 171 -2.21 16.87 6.23
N PRO A 172 -1.12 17.52 6.66
CA PRO A 172 -0.99 18.95 6.44
C PRO A 172 -1.22 19.23 4.95
N THR A 173 -2.08 20.20 4.65
CA THR A 173 -2.44 20.61 3.27
C THR A 173 -1.23 20.93 2.39
N THR A 174 -0.08 21.18 2.97
CA THR A 174 1.22 21.36 2.31
C THR A 174 1.86 20.07 1.78
N LEU A 175 1.36 18.89 2.13
CA LEU A 175 1.88 17.59 1.65
C LEU A 175 1.05 16.98 0.50
N VAL A 176 -0.02 17.64 0.06
CA VAL A 176 -0.97 17.13 -0.95
C VAL A 176 -1.06 18.07 -2.17
N VAL A 177 -0.05 18.86 -2.45
CA VAL A 177 0.00 19.70 -3.67
C VAL A 177 1.07 19.19 -4.62
#